data_f1b22569a0092acdcfd023572d1a3d2a
#
_entry.id   f1b22569a0092acdcfd023572d1a3d2a
#
_cell.length_a   1.000
_cell.length_b   1.000
_cell.length_c   1.000
_cell.angle_alpha   90.00
_cell.angle_beta   90.00
_cell.angle_gamma   90.00
#
_symmetry.space_group_name_H-M   'P 1'
#
loop_
_entity.id
_entity.type
_entity.pdbx_description
1 polymer ?
#
loop_
_entity_poly.entity_id
_entity_poly.type
_entity_poly.pdbx_seq_one_letter_code
_entity_poly.pdbx_strand_id
1 'polypeptide(L)'
;MIMDYEAILNDIKPTSDEKRHIDDVSSDIMNFLQNACNSRGIDAKVTLVGSVAKNTALKGKSDIDIFIAFPLETKKEYLKEKGLELAHLCCREFDVDAEHHFASHPYVTTHIEGCEVDIVPCYAIKNGSELKSAVDRTILHTRYVKQNLTESQEDEVLLLKRFMAMTGTYGSEFKVGGFAGYLCELLIIYYGNFEET
;
A
#
# COMPACT_ATOMS: atom_id res chain seq x y z
N MET A 1 6.23 19.48 30.32
CA MET A 1 4.92 18.99 29.89
C MET A 1 5.19 17.62 29.29
N ILE A 2 4.74 16.56 29.93
CA ILE A 2 4.90 15.19 29.42
C ILE A 2 3.89 15.07 28.26
N MET A 3 4.35 14.69 27.09
CA MET A 3 3.48 14.49 25.93
C MET A 3 2.66 13.22 26.15
N ASP A 4 1.35 13.32 26.00
CA ASP A 4 0.43 12.18 26.14
C ASP A 4 0.31 11.46 24.79
N TYR A 5 1.21 10.54 24.53
CA TYR A 5 1.24 9.75 23.29
C TYR A 5 0.01 8.85 23.14
N GLU A 6 -0.55 8.38 24.25
CA GLU A 6 -1.75 7.52 24.21
C GLU A 6 -2.96 8.30 23.69
N ALA A 7 -3.16 9.53 24.15
CA ALA A 7 -4.21 10.40 23.62
C ALA A 7 -4.01 10.70 22.12
N ILE A 8 -2.78 10.93 21.68
CA ILE A 8 -2.47 11.16 20.26
C ILE A 8 -2.79 9.89 19.44
N LEU A 9 -2.34 8.73 19.91
CA LEU A 9 -2.57 7.45 19.22
C LEU A 9 -4.06 7.15 19.07
N ASN A 10 -4.88 7.42 20.07
CA ASN A 10 -6.33 7.25 19.99
C ASN A 10 -6.98 8.08 18.86
N ASP A 11 -6.38 9.24 18.52
CA ASP A 11 -6.87 10.09 17.43
C ASP A 11 -6.42 9.65 16.05
N ILE A 12 -5.22 9.06 15.95
CA ILE A 12 -4.56 8.80 14.65
C ILE A 12 -4.55 7.33 14.23
N LYS A 13 -4.80 6.42 15.16
CA LYS A 13 -4.83 4.98 14.89
C LYS A 13 -6.22 4.58 14.38
N PRO A 14 -6.33 3.79 13.31
CA PRO A 14 -7.61 3.24 12.89
C PRO A 14 -8.26 2.44 14.01
N THR A 15 -9.56 2.62 14.21
CA THR A 15 -10.31 1.82 15.18
C THR A 15 -10.34 0.35 14.76
N SER A 16 -10.67 -0.54 15.70
CA SER A 16 -10.80 -1.97 15.41
C SER A 16 -11.86 -2.26 14.34
N ASP A 17 -12.92 -1.45 14.28
CA ASP A 17 -13.97 -1.61 13.27
C ASP A 17 -13.51 -1.10 11.90
N GLU A 18 -12.82 0.05 11.83
CA GLU A 18 -12.21 0.53 10.59
C GLU A 18 -11.18 -0.47 10.06
N LYS A 19 -10.31 -1.01 10.92
CA LYS A 19 -9.32 -2.00 10.52
C LYS A 19 -9.99 -3.26 9.97
N ARG A 20 -11.00 -3.79 10.66
CA ARG A 20 -11.75 -4.97 10.19
C ARG A 20 -12.39 -4.71 8.83
N HIS A 21 -13.05 -3.54 8.67
CA HIS A 21 -13.68 -3.18 7.39
C HIS A 21 -12.64 -3.14 6.25
N ILE A 22 -11.49 -2.51 6.45
CA ILE A 22 -10.41 -2.44 5.47
C ILE A 22 -9.87 -3.85 5.15
N ASP A 23 -9.69 -4.70 6.15
CA ASP A 23 -9.22 -6.09 5.98
C ASP A 23 -10.24 -6.92 5.17
N ASP A 24 -11.54 -6.77 5.46
CA ASP A 24 -12.62 -7.45 4.73
C ASP A 24 -12.66 -7.00 3.25
N VAL A 25 -12.71 -5.70 2.99
CA VAL A 25 -12.69 -5.12 1.62
C VAL A 25 -11.43 -5.57 0.85
N SER A 26 -10.25 -5.48 1.49
CA SER A 26 -8.99 -5.91 0.88
C SER A 26 -9.01 -7.40 0.51
N SER A 27 -9.54 -8.24 1.39
CA SER A 27 -9.62 -9.68 1.20
C SER A 27 -10.56 -10.04 0.06
N ASP A 28 -11.72 -9.39 -0.03
CA ASP A 28 -12.70 -9.63 -1.08
C ASP A 28 -12.15 -9.26 -2.45
N ILE A 29 -11.49 -8.09 -2.56
CA ILE A 29 -10.84 -7.65 -3.80
C ILE A 29 -9.71 -8.61 -4.20
N MET A 30 -8.83 -8.99 -3.26
CA MET A 30 -7.73 -9.91 -3.56
C MET A 30 -8.23 -11.27 -4.01
N ASN A 31 -9.26 -11.81 -3.35
CA ASN A 31 -9.87 -13.09 -3.71
C ASN A 31 -10.50 -13.04 -5.10
N PHE A 32 -11.26 -11.98 -5.40
CA PHE A 32 -11.85 -11.77 -6.72
C PHE A 32 -10.78 -11.72 -7.81
N LEU A 33 -9.78 -10.86 -7.65
CA LEU A 33 -8.70 -10.68 -8.64
C LEU A 33 -7.88 -11.96 -8.84
N GLN A 34 -7.55 -12.69 -7.76
CA GLN A 34 -6.80 -13.94 -7.87
C GLN A 34 -7.61 -15.02 -8.58
N ASN A 35 -8.92 -15.13 -8.29
CA ASN A 35 -9.81 -16.03 -9.00
C ASN A 35 -9.96 -15.65 -10.48
N ALA A 36 -10.01 -14.35 -10.78
CA ALA A 36 -10.03 -13.85 -12.14
C ALA A 36 -8.76 -14.19 -12.92
N CYS A 37 -7.58 -14.09 -12.28
CA CYS A 37 -6.31 -14.55 -12.86
C CYS A 37 -6.37 -16.06 -13.17
N ASN A 38 -6.72 -16.87 -12.19
CA ASN A 38 -6.73 -18.31 -12.30
C ASN A 38 -7.68 -18.80 -13.42
N SER A 39 -8.91 -18.27 -13.46
CA SER A 39 -9.93 -18.65 -14.44
C SER A 39 -9.61 -18.26 -15.89
N ARG A 40 -8.75 -17.25 -16.06
CA ARG A 40 -8.29 -16.77 -17.39
C ARG A 40 -6.93 -17.31 -17.79
N GLY A 41 -6.30 -18.14 -16.97
CA GLY A 41 -4.94 -18.65 -17.23
C GLY A 41 -3.88 -17.53 -17.21
N ILE A 42 -4.11 -16.45 -16.46
CA ILE A 42 -3.15 -15.36 -16.28
C ILE A 42 -2.24 -15.74 -15.11
N ASP A 43 -0.96 -15.97 -15.40
CA ASP A 43 0.04 -16.23 -14.38
C ASP A 43 0.40 -14.91 -13.70
N ALA A 44 -0.28 -14.62 -12.58
CA ALA A 44 -0.02 -13.46 -11.74
C ALA A 44 -0.43 -13.75 -10.30
N LYS A 45 0.25 -13.12 -9.35
CA LYS A 45 -0.07 -13.19 -7.93
C LYS A 45 -0.62 -11.85 -7.45
N VAL A 46 -1.80 -11.89 -6.83
CA VAL A 46 -2.39 -10.72 -6.19
C VAL A 46 -1.88 -10.58 -4.77
N THR A 47 -1.49 -9.38 -4.37
CA THR A 47 -0.93 -9.11 -3.04
C THR A 47 -1.29 -7.72 -2.54
N LEU A 48 -1.60 -7.62 -1.25
CA LEU A 48 -1.74 -6.33 -0.55
C LEU A 48 -0.36 -5.79 -0.21
N VAL A 49 -0.14 -4.51 -0.49
CA VAL A 49 1.10 -3.78 -0.18
C VAL A 49 0.79 -2.45 0.53
N GLY A 50 1.73 -1.54 0.60
CA GLY A 50 1.50 -0.21 1.15
C GLY A 50 1.36 -0.19 2.68
N SER A 51 0.77 0.88 3.18
CA SER A 51 0.68 1.14 4.63
C SER A 51 -0.32 0.21 5.33
N VAL A 52 -1.42 -0.14 4.65
CA VAL A 52 -2.42 -1.09 5.17
C VAL A 52 -1.79 -2.46 5.41
N ALA A 53 -1.04 -2.98 4.43
CA ALA A 53 -0.36 -4.27 4.55
C ALA A 53 0.67 -4.34 5.70
N LYS A 54 1.11 -3.19 6.20
CA LYS A 54 2.17 -3.05 7.23
C LYS A 54 1.63 -2.58 8.59
N ASN A 55 0.32 -2.40 8.74
CA ASN A 55 -0.32 -1.80 9.92
C ASN A 55 0.20 -0.39 10.28
N THR A 56 0.65 0.37 9.30
CA THR A 56 1.20 1.72 9.50
C THR A 56 0.35 2.81 8.83
N ALA A 57 -0.90 2.51 8.49
CA ALA A 57 -1.85 3.47 7.95
C ALA A 57 -2.40 4.38 9.06
N LEU A 58 -2.47 5.69 8.79
CA LEU A 58 -3.14 6.65 9.67
C LEU A 58 -4.66 6.54 9.50
N LYS A 59 -5.42 6.82 10.57
CA LYS A 59 -6.87 6.90 10.56
C LYS A 59 -7.36 7.85 9.46
N GLY A 60 -8.34 7.39 8.67
CA GLY A 60 -8.90 8.15 7.55
C GLY A 60 -7.96 8.35 6.35
N LYS A 61 -6.81 7.63 6.31
CA LYS A 61 -5.84 7.60 5.21
C LYS A 61 -5.37 6.17 4.95
N SER A 62 -6.31 5.25 4.91
CA SER A 62 -6.05 3.82 4.76
C SER A 62 -6.32 3.42 3.32
N ASP A 63 -5.53 3.97 2.38
CA ASP A 63 -5.61 3.61 0.98
C ASP A 63 -5.16 2.16 0.80
N ILE A 64 -5.96 1.37 0.08
CA ILE A 64 -5.75 -0.06 -0.16
C ILE A 64 -4.94 -0.23 -1.43
N ASP A 65 -3.68 -0.62 -1.32
CA ASP A 65 -2.78 -0.88 -2.45
C ASP A 65 -2.79 -2.38 -2.82
N ILE A 66 -3.47 -2.75 -3.90
CA ILE A 66 -3.53 -4.12 -4.43
C ILE A 66 -2.64 -4.25 -5.65
N PHE A 67 -1.60 -5.06 -5.53
CA PHE A 67 -0.66 -5.31 -6.62
C PHE A 67 -0.92 -6.64 -7.31
N ILE A 68 -0.96 -6.60 -8.66
CA ILE A 68 -1.04 -7.78 -9.52
C ILE A 68 0.36 -8.04 -10.06
N ALA A 69 1.07 -8.97 -9.44
CA ALA A 69 2.48 -9.24 -9.69
C ALA A 69 2.66 -10.35 -10.73
N PHE A 70 3.14 -9.98 -11.90
CA PHE A 70 3.43 -10.87 -13.04
C PHE A 70 4.86 -11.39 -13.00
N PRO A 71 5.16 -12.60 -13.53
CA PRO A 71 6.51 -13.11 -13.68
C PRO A 71 7.45 -12.14 -14.42
N LEU A 72 8.74 -12.19 -14.11
CA LEU A 72 9.75 -11.29 -14.69
C LEU A 72 9.85 -11.37 -16.22
N GLU A 73 9.62 -12.54 -16.79
CA GLU A 73 9.64 -12.81 -18.23
C GLU A 73 8.44 -12.28 -18.98
N THR A 74 7.41 -11.83 -18.27
CA THR A 74 6.20 -11.25 -18.86
C THR A 74 6.54 -10.02 -19.69
N LYS A 75 6.04 -9.96 -20.93
CA LYS A 75 6.18 -8.78 -21.79
C LYS A 75 5.45 -7.60 -21.20
N LYS A 76 6.05 -6.42 -21.26
CA LYS A 76 5.53 -5.18 -20.68
C LYS A 76 4.13 -4.83 -21.19
N GLU A 77 3.89 -5.05 -22.48
CA GLU A 77 2.60 -4.78 -23.11
C GLU A 77 1.50 -5.71 -22.55
N TYR A 78 1.81 -6.99 -22.38
CA TYR A 78 0.90 -7.97 -21.80
C TYR A 78 0.58 -7.64 -20.33
N LEU A 79 1.60 -7.29 -19.53
CA LEU A 79 1.42 -6.86 -18.14
C LEU A 79 0.47 -5.66 -18.06
N LYS A 80 0.67 -4.64 -18.90
CA LYS A 80 -0.20 -3.46 -18.94
C LYS A 80 -1.63 -3.80 -19.36
N GLU A 81 -1.78 -4.54 -20.46
CA GLU A 81 -3.10 -4.92 -20.98
C GLU A 81 -3.87 -5.77 -19.99
N LYS A 82 -3.26 -6.84 -19.48
CA LYS A 82 -3.94 -7.77 -18.57
C LYS A 82 -4.14 -7.17 -17.17
N GLY A 83 -3.21 -6.36 -16.70
CA GLY A 83 -3.38 -5.62 -15.45
C GLY A 83 -4.58 -4.68 -15.48
N LEU A 84 -4.72 -3.88 -16.54
CA LEU A 84 -5.89 -3.00 -16.73
C LEU A 84 -7.19 -3.80 -16.93
N GLU A 85 -7.16 -4.88 -17.71
CA GLU A 85 -8.32 -5.76 -17.89
C GLU A 85 -8.83 -6.29 -16.54
N LEU A 86 -7.92 -6.77 -15.67
CA LEU A 86 -8.26 -7.27 -14.35
C LEU A 86 -8.80 -6.16 -13.43
N ALA A 87 -8.18 -4.98 -13.45
CA ALA A 87 -8.66 -3.84 -12.68
C ALA A 87 -10.08 -3.43 -13.09
N HIS A 88 -10.36 -3.35 -14.39
CA HIS A 88 -11.72 -3.07 -14.88
C HIS A 88 -12.72 -4.17 -14.57
N LEU A 89 -12.29 -5.43 -14.54
CA LEU A 89 -13.14 -6.53 -14.10
C LEU A 89 -13.53 -6.34 -12.63
N CYS A 90 -12.58 -5.94 -11.79
CA CYS A 90 -12.83 -5.64 -10.39
C CYS A 90 -13.83 -4.48 -10.24
N CYS A 91 -13.62 -3.37 -10.94
CA CYS A 91 -14.56 -2.24 -10.89
C CYS A 91 -15.98 -2.64 -11.29
N ARG A 92 -16.12 -3.49 -12.30
CA ARG A 92 -17.46 -4.01 -12.71
C ARG A 92 -18.08 -4.94 -11.68
N GLU A 93 -17.30 -5.80 -11.02
CA GLU A 93 -17.78 -6.69 -9.97
C GLU A 93 -18.35 -5.92 -8.78
N PHE A 94 -17.67 -4.86 -8.38
CA PHE A 94 -18.08 -4.04 -7.24
C PHE A 94 -18.97 -2.85 -7.62
N ASP A 95 -19.38 -2.74 -8.89
CA ASP A 95 -20.25 -1.68 -9.45
C ASP A 95 -19.75 -0.26 -9.13
N VAL A 96 -18.46 -0.02 -9.41
CA VAL A 96 -17.76 1.24 -9.16
C VAL A 96 -17.05 1.77 -10.39
N ASP A 97 -16.80 3.08 -10.42
CA ASP A 97 -16.07 3.75 -11.48
C ASP A 97 -14.55 3.52 -11.37
N ALA A 98 -13.88 3.52 -12.51
CA ALA A 98 -12.43 3.37 -12.64
C ALA A 98 -11.77 4.70 -13.01
N GLU A 99 -10.87 5.20 -12.19
CA GLU A 99 -10.01 6.33 -12.51
C GLU A 99 -8.67 5.84 -13.03
N HIS A 100 -8.29 6.29 -14.22
CA HIS A 100 -7.04 5.88 -14.87
C HIS A 100 -5.89 6.79 -14.49
N HIS A 101 -4.80 6.19 -14.04
CA HIS A 101 -3.56 6.89 -13.77
C HIS A 101 -2.39 6.31 -14.57
N PHE A 102 -1.38 7.14 -14.80
CA PHE A 102 -0.18 6.79 -15.55
C PHE A 102 1.06 7.12 -14.74
N ALA A 103 1.68 6.07 -14.20
CA ALA A 103 3.01 6.11 -13.61
C ALA A 103 4.00 5.36 -14.53
N SER A 104 4.90 4.54 -13.97
CA SER A 104 5.75 3.63 -14.76
C SER A 104 4.93 2.59 -15.52
N HIS A 105 3.78 2.20 -14.95
CA HIS A 105 2.73 1.40 -15.57
C HIS A 105 1.39 2.12 -15.38
N PRO A 106 0.41 1.93 -16.28
CA PRO A 106 -0.95 2.39 -16.03
C PRO A 106 -1.55 1.58 -14.87
N TYR A 107 -2.30 2.24 -14.00
CA TYR A 107 -3.02 1.64 -12.89
C TYR A 107 -4.41 2.27 -12.74
N VAL A 108 -5.26 1.67 -11.94
CA VAL A 108 -6.62 2.13 -11.70
C VAL A 108 -6.77 2.45 -10.22
N THR A 109 -7.29 3.64 -9.93
CA THR A 109 -7.82 4.00 -8.61
C THR A 109 -9.35 3.89 -8.67
N THR A 110 -9.95 3.40 -7.62
CA THR A 110 -11.41 3.29 -7.47
C THR A 110 -11.79 3.43 -6.00
N HIS A 111 -13.10 3.50 -5.70
CA HIS A 111 -13.61 3.58 -4.34
C HIS A 111 -14.58 2.43 -4.10
N ILE A 112 -14.22 1.49 -3.24
CA ILE A 112 -15.03 0.32 -2.89
C ILE A 112 -15.38 0.41 -1.41
N GLU A 113 -16.68 0.41 -1.11
CA GLU A 113 -17.22 0.50 0.25
C GLU A 113 -16.62 1.65 1.10
N GLY A 114 -16.33 2.78 0.46
CA GLY A 114 -15.76 3.97 1.11
C GLY A 114 -14.23 3.94 1.28
N CYS A 115 -13.55 2.88 0.82
CA CYS A 115 -12.11 2.79 0.77
C CYS A 115 -11.59 3.20 -0.61
N GLU A 116 -10.55 4.03 -0.67
CA GLU A 116 -9.79 4.26 -1.90
C GLU A 116 -8.92 3.03 -2.17
N VAL A 117 -8.95 2.53 -3.39
CA VAL A 117 -8.28 1.28 -3.79
C VAL A 117 -7.45 1.51 -5.04
N ASP A 118 -6.15 1.30 -4.95
CA ASP A 118 -5.24 1.30 -6.09
C ASP A 118 -4.99 -0.15 -6.56
N ILE A 119 -5.33 -0.43 -7.83
CA ILE A 119 -5.06 -1.73 -8.47
C ILE A 119 -3.93 -1.55 -9.46
N VAL A 120 -2.74 -2.10 -9.11
CA VAL A 120 -1.48 -1.77 -9.77
C VAL A 120 -0.81 -3.02 -10.34
N PRO A 121 -0.66 -3.16 -11.68
CA PRO A 121 0.16 -4.23 -12.26
C PRO A 121 1.65 -3.95 -12.04
N CYS A 122 2.41 -4.97 -11.70
CA CYS A 122 3.84 -4.88 -11.46
C CYS A 122 4.56 -6.20 -11.79
N TYR A 123 5.88 -6.23 -11.68
CA TYR A 123 6.66 -7.45 -11.76
C TYR A 123 6.88 -8.09 -10.39
N ALA A 124 6.80 -9.43 -10.36
CA ALA A 124 7.07 -10.23 -9.17
C ALA A 124 8.58 -10.34 -8.93
N ILE A 125 9.16 -9.35 -8.26
CA ILE A 125 10.60 -9.29 -7.98
C ILE A 125 10.94 -9.90 -6.60
N LYS A 126 12.13 -10.51 -6.51
CA LYS A 126 12.65 -11.09 -5.27
C LYS A 126 13.67 -10.19 -4.58
N ASN A 127 14.39 -9.38 -5.36
CA ASN A 127 15.46 -8.50 -4.87
C ASN A 127 15.62 -7.27 -5.78
N GLY A 128 16.42 -6.29 -5.35
CA GLY A 128 16.60 -5.02 -6.05
C GLY A 128 17.27 -5.12 -7.42
N SER A 129 18.00 -6.19 -7.74
CA SER A 129 18.64 -6.36 -9.05
C SER A 129 17.64 -6.73 -10.16
N GLU A 130 16.42 -7.15 -9.77
CA GLU A 130 15.36 -7.53 -10.70
C GLU A 130 14.39 -6.38 -11.03
N LEU A 131 14.64 -5.17 -10.51
CA LEU A 131 13.80 -3.99 -10.74
C LEU A 131 13.67 -3.68 -12.22
N LYS A 132 12.44 -3.62 -12.73
CA LYS A 132 12.08 -3.17 -14.08
C LYS A 132 11.38 -1.82 -14.07
N SER A 133 10.76 -1.46 -12.94
CA SER A 133 10.10 -0.19 -12.75
C SER A 133 10.18 0.29 -11.30
N ALA A 134 9.90 1.59 -11.09
CA ALA A 134 9.86 2.16 -9.75
C ALA A 134 8.76 1.55 -8.87
N VAL A 135 7.67 1.08 -9.48
CA VAL A 135 6.51 0.48 -8.80
C VAL A 135 6.89 -0.85 -8.14
N ASP A 136 7.72 -1.66 -8.80
CA ASP A 136 8.08 -3.00 -8.32
C ASP A 136 8.73 -2.97 -6.92
N ARG A 137 9.40 -1.85 -6.56
CA ARG A 137 10.04 -1.67 -5.25
C ARG A 137 9.08 -1.82 -4.08
N THR A 138 7.82 -1.47 -4.26
CA THR A 138 6.82 -1.48 -3.18
C THR A 138 6.64 -2.87 -2.58
N ILE A 139 6.76 -3.93 -3.38
CA ILE A 139 6.74 -5.32 -2.87
C ILE A 139 7.90 -5.58 -1.92
N LEU A 140 9.11 -5.12 -2.29
CA LEU A 140 10.30 -5.29 -1.44
C LEU A 140 10.20 -4.45 -0.17
N HIS A 141 9.74 -3.20 -0.26
CA HIS A 141 9.52 -2.32 0.88
C HIS A 141 8.54 -2.95 1.87
N THR A 142 7.39 -3.43 1.38
CA THR A 142 6.37 -4.09 2.22
C THR A 142 6.95 -5.32 2.91
N ARG A 143 7.66 -6.16 2.18
CA ARG A 143 8.31 -7.35 2.74
C ARG A 143 9.34 -6.98 3.81
N TYR A 144 10.22 -6.01 3.53
CA TYR A 144 11.26 -5.58 4.45
C TYR A 144 10.67 -5.05 5.77
N VAL A 145 9.67 -4.18 5.68
CA VAL A 145 9.03 -3.61 6.88
C VAL A 145 8.34 -4.72 7.69
N LYS A 146 7.56 -5.60 7.05
CA LYS A 146 6.91 -6.73 7.73
C LYS A 146 7.87 -7.70 8.43
N GLN A 147 9.12 -7.78 7.96
CA GLN A 147 10.15 -8.63 8.55
C GLN A 147 10.94 -7.96 9.67
N ASN A 148 10.99 -6.63 9.71
CA ASN A 148 11.89 -5.90 10.61
C ASN A 148 11.18 -4.96 11.58
N LEU A 149 9.93 -4.56 11.32
CA LEU A 149 9.12 -3.75 12.21
C LEU A 149 8.38 -4.66 13.19
N THR A 150 8.51 -4.38 14.48
CA THR A 150 7.76 -5.11 15.52
C THR A 150 6.38 -4.48 15.72
N GLU A 151 5.45 -5.25 16.29
CA GLU A 151 4.09 -4.76 16.60
C GLU A 151 4.12 -3.50 17.49
N SER A 152 5.03 -3.45 18.48
CA SER A 152 5.19 -2.27 19.35
C SER A 152 5.71 -1.04 18.61
N GLN A 153 6.38 -1.22 17.48
CA GLN A 153 6.89 -0.11 16.65
C GLN A 153 5.85 0.41 15.65
N GLU A 154 4.76 -0.30 15.40
CA GLU A 154 3.69 0.17 14.51
C GLU A 154 3.14 1.52 14.99
N ASP A 155 2.88 1.66 16.28
CA ASP A 155 2.38 2.88 16.90
C ASP A 155 3.43 4.03 16.84
N GLU A 156 4.71 3.72 16.99
CA GLU A 156 5.80 4.67 16.85
C GLU A 156 5.88 5.25 15.42
N VAL A 157 5.64 4.41 14.41
CA VAL A 157 5.55 4.87 13.01
C VAL A 157 4.37 5.83 12.82
N LEU A 158 3.22 5.56 13.42
CA LEU A 158 2.05 6.44 13.34
C LEU A 158 2.35 7.80 13.98
N LEU A 159 3.00 7.84 15.14
CA LEU A 159 3.43 9.08 15.80
C LEU A 159 4.37 9.87 14.90
N LEU A 160 5.39 9.25 14.31
CA LEU A 160 6.33 9.91 13.41
C LEU A 160 5.63 10.45 12.15
N LYS A 161 4.77 9.67 11.50
CA LYS A 161 3.99 10.12 10.35
C LYS A 161 3.10 11.31 10.71
N ARG A 162 2.46 11.29 11.88
CA ARG A 162 1.62 12.39 12.35
C ARG A 162 2.46 13.65 12.61
N PHE A 163 3.59 13.52 13.26
CA PHE A 163 4.52 14.63 13.49
C PHE A 163 4.98 15.27 12.17
N MET A 164 5.44 14.45 11.22
CA MET A 164 5.85 14.92 9.90
C MET A 164 4.70 15.60 9.14
N ALA A 165 3.47 15.08 9.26
CA ALA A 165 2.29 15.69 8.64
C ALA A 165 1.99 17.08 9.25
N MET A 166 2.08 17.22 10.57
CA MET A 166 1.85 18.50 11.28
C MET A 166 2.90 19.55 10.97
N THR A 167 4.14 19.14 10.71
CA THR A 167 5.24 20.04 10.33
C THR A 167 5.29 20.33 8.83
N GLY A 168 4.37 19.75 8.04
CA GLY A 168 4.33 19.92 6.58
C GLY A 168 5.46 19.21 5.84
N THR A 169 6.10 18.23 6.46
CA THR A 169 7.24 17.47 5.91
C THR A 169 6.87 16.04 5.54
N TYR A 170 5.62 15.63 5.67
CA TYR A 170 5.14 14.31 5.26
C TYR A 170 4.63 14.34 3.81
N GLY A 171 5.19 13.48 2.98
CA GLY A 171 4.81 13.31 1.58
C GLY A 171 6.04 13.35 0.68
N SER A 172 6.08 12.45 -0.32
CA SER A 172 7.16 12.36 -1.30
C SER A 172 6.85 13.11 -2.60
N GLU A 173 5.70 13.77 -2.69
CA GLU A 173 5.29 14.54 -3.84
C GLU A 173 6.28 15.70 -4.05
N PHE A 174 6.50 16.05 -5.30
CA PHE A 174 7.46 17.10 -5.67
C PHE A 174 7.20 18.45 -4.96
N LYS A 175 5.93 18.74 -4.66
CA LYS A 175 5.54 19.99 -3.95
C LYS A 175 5.94 20.00 -2.49
N VAL A 176 5.95 18.85 -1.82
CA VAL A 176 6.32 18.71 -0.41
C VAL A 176 7.82 18.46 -0.29
N GLY A 177 8.38 17.56 -1.11
CA GLY A 177 9.79 17.15 -1.06
C GLY A 177 10.19 16.58 0.30
N GLY A 178 9.22 16.00 1.02
CA GLY A 178 9.36 15.57 2.40
C GLY A 178 9.58 14.06 2.54
N PHE A 179 9.20 13.55 3.69
CA PHE A 179 9.41 12.16 4.08
C PHE A 179 8.26 11.27 3.60
N ALA A 180 8.57 10.27 2.79
CA ALA A 180 7.60 9.23 2.43
C ALA A 180 7.29 8.33 3.65
N GLY A 181 6.11 7.72 3.66
CA GLY A 181 5.73 6.78 4.72
C GLY A 181 6.74 5.65 4.93
N TYR A 182 7.32 5.14 3.85
CA TYR A 182 8.39 4.13 3.92
C TYR A 182 9.64 4.63 4.65
N LEU A 183 10.03 5.90 4.47
CA LEU A 183 11.16 6.47 5.18
C LEU A 183 10.87 6.58 6.69
N CYS A 184 9.65 6.95 7.08
CA CYS A 184 9.25 6.95 8.50
C CYS A 184 9.37 5.54 9.12
N GLU A 185 8.95 4.51 8.38
CA GLU A 185 9.10 3.12 8.80
C GLU A 185 10.56 2.71 8.97
N LEU A 186 11.43 3.07 8.04
CA LEU A 186 12.88 2.80 8.13
C LEU A 186 13.54 3.50 9.33
N LEU A 187 13.16 4.75 9.60
CA LEU A 187 13.68 5.49 10.73
C LEU A 187 13.31 4.81 12.05
N ILE A 188 12.06 4.40 12.23
CA ILE A 188 11.64 3.68 13.45
C ILE A 188 12.31 2.31 13.57
N ILE A 189 12.46 1.56 12.48
CA ILE A 189 13.22 0.30 12.50
C ILE A 189 14.66 0.53 12.95
N TYR A 190 15.29 1.63 12.52
CA TYR A 190 16.70 1.92 12.83
C TYR A 190 16.90 2.49 14.24
N TYR A 191 16.08 3.48 14.66
CA TYR A 191 16.24 4.17 15.94
C TYR A 191 15.44 3.51 17.08
N GLY A 192 14.46 2.67 16.78
CA GLY A 192 13.68 1.90 17.75
C GLY A 192 12.32 2.51 18.10
N ASN A 193 12.24 3.81 18.29
CA ASN A 193 11.01 4.52 18.67
C ASN A 193 10.99 5.96 18.15
N PHE A 194 9.86 6.65 18.35
CA PHE A 194 9.65 8.03 17.91
C PHE A 194 10.55 9.06 18.62
N GLU A 195 10.79 8.89 19.92
CA GLU A 195 11.60 9.85 20.72
C GLU A 195 13.08 9.84 20.33
N GLU A 196 13.59 8.70 19.87
CA GLU A 196 14.98 8.54 19.45
C GLU A 196 15.20 8.92 17.97
N THR A 197 14.10 9.18 17.22
CA THR A 197 14.13 9.55 15.79
C THR A 197 14.16 11.07 15.60
#